data_3908a6ff8c56244fd254ad44e756d0e1
#
_entry.id   3908a6ff8c56244fd254ad44e756d0e1
#
_cell.length_a   1.000
_cell.length_b   1.000
_cell.length_c   1.000
_cell.angle_alpha   90.00
_cell.angle_beta   90.00
_cell.angle_gamma   90.00
#
_symmetry.space_group_name_H-M   'P 1'
#
loop_
_entity.id
_entity.type
_entity.pdbx_description
1 polymer ?
#
loop_
_entity_poly.entity_id
_entity_poly.type
_entity_poly.pdbx_seq_one_letter_code
_entity_poly.pdbx_strand_id
1 'polypeptide(L)'
;MFKMNPGNSRIAALLLLLCLCAGFARADETVYPPKGFVFVQDVIPEAVLDIRYFGTNNFMGTQVDGYEAPQAISSVEAAVALKAVGRDLRKKGYGLKIFDAYRPERAVRHFVRWAKDVNDVRMKAQFYPDVDKAMLFKEGYIAGRSGHSRGSVLDLTLVDSKNELDMGSPFDLFGKISHHGASGITPAQAANRAVLREAMEARGFRRLGEEWWHYRLKDEPYPTTFFDFPVRNPVPVSDSMRQTLEKHAGGATRMIVVTEADGTGGKKNRALLRAYAKADGVWSLRFSTDGWLGKSGFKKDKREGDGATPTGVFTFGRTFGNADNPGALLPYTKIAPSDVWVDDPASKFYNQWARADAPDADWSSAERLVDYGKQYKYVAAINYNTTPIVPGKGSAIFLHVASGNPTAGCIAVSEAAMVFFLGFIEKDTRIVLAPSFEGGDR
;
A
#
# COMPACT_ATOMS: atom_id res chain seq x y z
N MET A 1 -83.40 33.83 19.43
CA MET A 1 -83.34 34.56 18.10
C MET A 1 -81.90 34.59 17.64
N PHE A 2 -81.66 34.17 16.39
CA PHE A 2 -80.42 34.13 15.63
C PHE A 2 -79.33 33.14 16.07
N LYS A 3 -79.33 32.13 15.42
CA LYS A 3 -78.39 31.31 14.57
C LYS A 3 -77.08 32.03 14.24
N MET A 4 -75.95 31.33 14.44
CA MET A 4 -75.01 31.16 13.36
C MET A 4 -74.03 30.01 13.62
N ASN A 5 -73.64 29.35 12.57
CA ASN A 5 -73.13 28.05 12.30
C ASN A 5 -71.56 27.92 12.45
N PRO A 6 -71.01 26.73 12.54
CA PRO A 6 -69.60 26.51 12.86
C PRO A 6 -68.71 26.48 11.62
N GLY A 7 -67.53 27.10 11.75
CA GLY A 7 -66.45 27.02 10.76
C GLY A 7 -65.40 25.98 11.14
N ASN A 8 -65.33 24.92 10.34
CA ASN A 8 -64.25 23.93 10.33
C ASN A 8 -62.90 24.59 9.98
N SER A 9 -61.92 24.41 10.81
CA SER A 9 -60.52 24.54 10.36
C SER A 9 -59.73 23.31 10.83
N ARG A 10 -59.46 22.44 9.84
CA ARG A 10 -58.57 21.30 9.98
C ARG A 10 -57.15 21.85 9.99
N ILE A 11 -56.50 21.81 11.14
CA ILE A 11 -55.05 21.99 11.25
C ILE A 11 -54.45 20.64 10.90
N ALA A 12 -53.87 20.54 9.70
CA ALA A 12 -53.06 19.43 9.29
C ALA A 12 -51.69 19.55 9.99
N ALA A 13 -51.46 18.70 10.98
CA ALA A 13 -50.16 18.52 11.59
C ALA A 13 -49.24 17.82 10.57
N LEU A 14 -48.34 18.58 9.95
CA LEU A 14 -47.29 18.07 9.08
C LEU A 14 -46.18 17.54 9.99
N LEU A 15 -46.19 16.24 10.24
CA LEU A 15 -45.04 15.52 10.85
C LEU A 15 -43.91 15.47 9.84
N LEU A 16 -42.93 16.37 9.99
CA LEU A 16 -41.66 16.33 9.28
C LEU A 16 -40.86 15.19 9.88
N LEU A 17 -40.89 14.00 9.25
CA LEU A 17 -39.96 12.90 9.51
C LEU A 17 -38.59 13.32 8.94
N LEU A 18 -37.74 13.88 9.78
CA LEU A 18 -36.31 14.02 9.49
C LEU A 18 -35.66 12.61 9.51
N CYS A 19 -35.67 11.94 8.36
CA CYS A 19 -34.75 10.84 8.11
C CYS A 19 -33.33 11.39 8.12
N LEU A 20 -32.67 11.29 9.27
CA LEU A 20 -31.20 11.34 9.33
C LEU A 20 -30.66 10.13 8.55
N CYS A 21 -30.54 10.28 7.25
CA CYS A 21 -29.66 9.42 6.46
C CYS A 21 -28.25 9.76 6.90
N ALA A 22 -27.76 9.02 7.91
CA ALA A 22 -26.32 8.88 8.08
C ALA A 22 -25.79 8.30 6.76
N GLY A 23 -25.26 9.17 5.92
CA GLY A 23 -24.59 8.79 4.71
C GLY A 23 -23.37 7.96 5.10
N PHE A 24 -23.55 6.64 5.13
CA PHE A 24 -22.41 5.77 4.93
C PHE A 24 -21.85 6.14 3.56
N ALA A 25 -20.68 6.80 3.54
CA ALA A 25 -19.92 6.94 2.33
C ALA A 25 -19.71 5.52 1.82
N ARG A 26 -20.48 5.12 0.80
CA ARG A 26 -20.17 3.95 0.00
C ARG A 26 -18.77 4.21 -0.52
N ALA A 27 -17.78 3.47 -0.03
CA ALA A 27 -16.50 3.39 -0.69
C ALA A 27 -16.83 3.07 -2.16
N ASP A 28 -16.31 3.87 -3.07
CA ASP A 28 -16.49 3.71 -4.49
C ASP A 28 -16.04 2.28 -4.83
N GLU A 29 -16.99 1.37 -5.10
CA GLU A 29 -16.72 -0.06 -5.34
C GLU A 29 -15.85 -0.27 -6.59
N THR A 30 -15.58 0.80 -7.34
CA THR A 30 -14.87 0.78 -8.62
C THR A 30 -13.35 0.78 -8.47
N VAL A 31 -12.78 1.24 -7.33
CA VAL A 31 -11.32 1.33 -7.11
C VAL A 31 -10.86 0.26 -6.13
N TYR A 32 -10.23 -0.81 -6.66
CA TYR A 32 -9.73 -1.90 -5.84
C TYR A 32 -8.30 -2.31 -6.23
N PRO A 33 -7.36 -2.43 -5.29
CA PRO A 33 -7.51 -2.23 -3.84
C PRO A 33 -7.74 -0.74 -3.49
N PRO A 34 -8.33 -0.44 -2.32
CA PRO A 34 -8.51 0.94 -1.88
C PRO A 34 -7.18 1.69 -1.77
N LYS A 35 -7.26 3.01 -1.86
CA LYS A 35 -6.07 3.88 -1.78
C LYS A 35 -5.24 3.61 -0.52
N GLY A 36 -3.93 3.44 -0.68
CA GLY A 36 -2.98 3.13 0.38
C GLY A 36 -2.83 1.64 0.69
N PHE A 37 -3.65 0.78 0.06
CA PHE A 37 -3.54 -0.67 0.20
C PHE A 37 -2.88 -1.32 -1.01
N VAL A 38 -2.16 -2.43 -0.77
CA VAL A 38 -1.47 -3.23 -1.79
C VAL A 38 -1.72 -4.72 -1.56
N PHE A 39 -1.63 -5.51 -2.61
CA PHE A 39 -1.44 -6.95 -2.47
C PHE A 39 -0.02 -7.20 -1.96
N VAL A 40 0.11 -7.99 -0.91
CA VAL A 40 1.43 -8.25 -0.30
C VAL A 40 2.40 -8.88 -1.31
N GLN A 41 1.92 -9.76 -2.19
CA GLN A 41 2.75 -10.38 -3.23
C GLN A 41 3.21 -9.42 -4.34
N ASP A 42 2.60 -8.24 -4.50
CA ASP A 42 3.15 -7.20 -5.38
C ASP A 42 4.41 -6.54 -4.81
N VAL A 43 4.58 -6.64 -3.49
CA VAL A 43 5.73 -6.10 -2.76
C VAL A 43 6.76 -7.19 -2.43
N ILE A 44 6.28 -8.40 -2.15
CA ILE A 44 7.06 -9.56 -1.73
C ILE A 44 6.57 -10.79 -2.55
N PRO A 45 6.98 -10.92 -3.83
CA PRO A 45 6.48 -11.98 -4.71
C PRO A 45 6.74 -13.39 -4.19
N GLU A 46 7.81 -13.56 -3.42
CA GLU A 46 8.22 -14.83 -2.84
C GLU A 46 7.47 -15.22 -1.54
N ALA A 47 6.60 -14.36 -1.01
CA ALA A 47 5.80 -14.70 0.17
C ALA A 47 4.82 -15.83 -0.14
N VAL A 48 4.83 -16.87 0.67
CA VAL A 48 3.86 -17.97 0.60
C VAL A 48 2.56 -17.51 1.24
N LEU A 49 1.43 -17.70 0.56
CA LEU A 49 0.12 -17.40 1.12
C LEU A 49 -0.59 -18.70 1.53
N ASP A 50 -1.08 -18.74 2.77
CA ASP A 50 -1.95 -19.78 3.30
C ASP A 50 -3.10 -19.10 4.05
N ILE A 51 -3.94 -18.36 3.29
CA ILE A 51 -4.99 -17.50 3.85
C ILE A 51 -6.09 -18.36 4.46
N ARG A 52 -6.00 -18.57 5.78
CA ARG A 52 -6.79 -19.54 6.53
C ARG A 52 -8.28 -19.24 6.50
N TYR A 53 -8.67 -17.99 6.47
CA TYR A 53 -10.06 -17.56 6.51
C TYR A 53 -10.77 -17.62 5.15
N PHE A 54 -10.03 -17.79 4.06
CA PHE A 54 -10.60 -18.12 2.76
C PHE A 54 -11.07 -19.59 2.67
N GLY A 55 -10.40 -20.49 3.40
CA GLY A 55 -10.73 -21.91 3.43
C GLY A 55 -11.51 -22.31 4.69
N THR A 56 -11.51 -23.63 4.95
CA THR A 56 -12.16 -24.23 6.12
C THR A 56 -11.18 -24.62 7.23
N ASN A 57 -9.86 -24.49 7.00
CA ASN A 57 -8.84 -24.80 8.00
C ASN A 57 -8.60 -23.62 8.95
N ASN A 58 -9.63 -23.28 9.71
CA ASN A 58 -9.66 -22.23 10.73
C ASN A 58 -10.55 -22.65 11.90
N PHE A 59 -10.57 -21.90 12.97
CA PHE A 59 -11.29 -22.24 14.21
C PHE A 59 -12.83 -22.31 14.07
N MET A 60 -13.38 -21.82 12.94
CA MET A 60 -14.80 -21.93 12.64
C MET A 60 -15.15 -23.18 11.81
N GLY A 61 -14.17 -23.72 11.05
CA GLY A 61 -14.37 -24.84 10.14
C GLY A 61 -15.17 -24.48 8.89
N THR A 62 -15.21 -23.19 8.52
CA THR A 62 -15.92 -22.67 7.35
C THR A 62 -15.20 -21.45 6.78
N GLN A 63 -15.47 -21.13 5.51
CA GLN A 63 -15.02 -19.87 4.91
C GLN A 63 -15.61 -18.68 5.68
N VAL A 64 -14.79 -17.66 5.88
CA VAL A 64 -15.16 -16.46 6.65
C VAL A 64 -15.70 -15.37 5.72
N ASP A 65 -16.76 -14.68 6.18
CA ASP A 65 -17.37 -13.58 5.41
C ASP A 65 -16.35 -12.52 4.99
N GLY A 66 -16.37 -12.17 3.72
CA GLY A 66 -15.50 -11.15 3.15
C GLY A 66 -14.15 -11.66 2.64
N TYR A 67 -13.81 -12.93 2.77
CA TYR A 67 -12.69 -13.57 2.08
C TYR A 67 -13.18 -14.24 0.80
N GLU A 68 -13.07 -13.53 -0.32
CA GLU A 68 -13.52 -13.99 -1.65
C GLU A 68 -12.37 -14.60 -2.48
N ALA A 69 -11.12 -14.42 -2.04
CA ALA A 69 -9.94 -15.01 -2.65
C ALA A 69 -8.82 -15.22 -1.62
N PRO A 70 -7.86 -16.13 -1.86
CA PRO A 70 -6.73 -16.40 -0.97
C PRO A 70 -5.63 -15.34 -1.13
N GLN A 71 -5.97 -14.06 -0.95
CA GLN A 71 -5.08 -12.92 -1.11
C GLN A 71 -4.69 -12.33 0.25
N ALA A 72 -3.45 -11.88 0.36
CA ALA A 72 -2.99 -11.04 1.46
C ALA A 72 -2.96 -9.58 1.01
N ILE A 73 -3.72 -8.73 1.67
CA ILE A 73 -3.77 -7.29 1.42
C ILE A 73 -3.32 -6.56 2.69
N SER A 74 -2.54 -5.50 2.54
CA SER A 74 -2.14 -4.68 3.69
C SER A 74 -1.98 -3.21 3.28
N SER A 75 -1.82 -2.32 4.27
CA SER A 75 -1.31 -0.98 3.98
C SER A 75 0.07 -1.08 3.35
N VAL A 76 0.41 -0.14 2.47
CA VAL A 76 1.71 -0.13 1.79
C VAL A 76 2.86 -0.01 2.79
N GLU A 77 2.66 0.69 3.91
CA GLU A 77 3.64 0.83 4.98
C GLU A 77 3.96 -0.53 5.63
N ALA A 78 2.92 -1.32 5.93
CA ALA A 78 3.11 -2.65 6.51
C ALA A 78 3.77 -3.62 5.50
N ALA A 79 3.35 -3.60 4.23
CA ALA A 79 3.95 -4.43 3.19
C ALA A 79 5.44 -4.11 2.97
N VAL A 80 5.80 -2.82 2.94
CA VAL A 80 7.20 -2.38 2.77
C VAL A 80 8.06 -2.71 3.99
N ALA A 81 7.53 -2.54 5.20
CA ALA A 81 8.22 -2.97 6.41
C ALA A 81 8.43 -4.50 6.41
N LEU A 82 7.42 -5.27 6.01
CA LEU A 82 7.51 -6.73 5.87
C LEU A 82 8.50 -7.16 4.77
N LYS A 83 8.61 -6.43 3.66
CA LYS A 83 9.66 -6.65 2.64
C LYS A 83 11.05 -6.56 3.24
N ALA A 84 11.28 -5.59 4.13
CA ALA A 84 12.56 -5.45 4.82
C ALA A 84 12.81 -6.63 5.79
N VAL A 85 11.78 -7.11 6.50
CA VAL A 85 11.84 -8.35 7.31
C VAL A 85 12.22 -9.55 6.45
N GLY A 86 11.52 -9.77 5.33
CA GLY A 86 11.79 -10.88 4.42
C GLY A 86 13.21 -10.85 3.85
N ARG A 87 13.71 -9.65 3.52
CA ARG A 87 15.11 -9.47 3.06
C ARG A 87 16.13 -9.88 4.14
N ASP A 88 15.91 -9.54 5.39
CA ASP A 88 16.81 -9.89 6.48
C ASP A 88 16.75 -11.39 6.82
N LEU A 89 15.55 -11.97 6.77
CA LEU A 89 15.33 -13.41 6.97
C LEU A 89 15.96 -14.27 5.86
N ARG A 90 15.90 -13.83 4.59
CA ARG A 90 16.57 -14.56 3.49
C ARG A 90 18.06 -14.69 3.66
N LYS A 91 18.75 -13.73 4.27
CA LYS A 91 20.19 -13.83 4.60
C LYS A 91 20.48 -14.97 5.59
N LYS A 92 19.45 -15.41 6.33
CA LYS A 92 19.50 -16.53 7.29
C LYS A 92 18.89 -17.82 6.72
N GLY A 93 18.48 -17.82 5.44
CA GLY A 93 17.88 -18.99 4.77
C GLY A 93 16.39 -19.17 5.00
N TYR A 94 15.69 -18.13 5.50
CA TYR A 94 14.25 -18.20 5.79
C TYR A 94 13.42 -17.36 4.81
N GLY A 95 12.20 -17.85 4.52
CA GLY A 95 11.12 -17.14 3.85
C GLY A 95 9.97 -16.83 4.80
N LEU A 96 8.95 -16.16 4.27
CA LEU A 96 7.74 -15.80 4.97
C LEU A 96 6.53 -16.57 4.44
N LYS A 97 5.67 -17.06 5.34
CA LYS A 97 4.35 -17.61 5.04
C LYS A 97 3.30 -16.81 5.80
N ILE A 98 2.27 -16.33 5.13
CA ILE A 98 1.24 -15.42 5.66
C ILE A 98 -0.06 -16.20 5.80
N PHE A 99 -0.64 -16.17 7.00
CA PHE A 99 -1.93 -16.79 7.32
C PHE A 99 -3.09 -15.82 7.22
N ASP A 100 -2.86 -14.54 7.62
CA ASP A 100 -3.82 -13.44 7.50
C ASP A 100 -3.08 -12.09 7.43
N ALA A 101 -3.77 -11.09 6.84
CA ALA A 101 -3.28 -9.73 6.77
C ALA A 101 -4.43 -8.75 7.07
N TYR A 102 -4.84 -7.90 6.12
CA TYR A 102 -6.07 -7.15 6.30
C TYR A 102 -7.27 -8.11 6.41
N ARG A 103 -8.10 -7.91 7.46
CA ARG A 103 -9.32 -8.66 7.75
C ARG A 103 -10.51 -7.69 7.71
N PRO A 104 -11.51 -7.89 6.84
CA PRO A 104 -12.70 -7.04 6.79
C PRO A 104 -13.46 -7.02 8.13
N GLU A 105 -14.10 -5.92 8.48
CA GLU A 105 -14.97 -5.90 9.70
C GLU A 105 -16.10 -6.93 9.63
N ARG A 106 -16.61 -7.26 8.43
CA ARG A 106 -17.62 -8.32 8.24
C ARG A 106 -17.11 -9.69 8.69
N ALA A 107 -15.81 -9.97 8.51
CA ALA A 107 -15.18 -11.19 9.02
C ALA A 107 -15.18 -11.20 10.55
N VAL A 108 -14.81 -10.08 11.17
CA VAL A 108 -14.85 -9.94 12.63
C VAL A 108 -16.29 -10.13 13.17
N ARG A 109 -17.27 -9.55 12.49
CA ARG A 109 -18.68 -9.78 12.83
C ARG A 109 -19.09 -11.25 12.68
N HIS A 110 -18.52 -11.98 11.69
CA HIS A 110 -18.75 -13.41 11.55
C HIS A 110 -18.15 -14.20 12.72
N PHE A 111 -16.93 -13.89 13.15
CA PHE A 111 -16.34 -14.48 14.37
C PHE A 111 -17.19 -14.26 15.61
N VAL A 112 -17.73 -13.05 15.78
CA VAL A 112 -18.63 -12.73 16.90
C VAL A 112 -19.93 -13.53 16.85
N ARG A 113 -20.54 -13.70 15.67
CA ARG A 113 -21.75 -14.55 15.53
C ARG A 113 -21.47 -16.01 15.84
N TRP A 114 -20.38 -16.55 15.28
CA TRP A 114 -19.92 -17.91 15.53
C TRP A 114 -19.63 -18.17 17.02
N ALA A 115 -18.96 -17.25 17.70
CA ALA A 115 -18.60 -17.42 19.10
C ALA A 115 -19.82 -17.38 20.03
N LYS A 116 -20.92 -16.73 19.62
CA LYS A 116 -22.20 -16.74 20.37
C LYS A 116 -22.99 -18.05 20.23
N ASP A 117 -22.75 -18.82 19.18
CA ASP A 117 -23.31 -20.15 19.02
C ASP A 117 -22.44 -21.17 19.78
N VAL A 118 -22.75 -21.36 21.06
CA VAL A 118 -22.00 -22.24 21.96
C VAL A 118 -22.06 -23.72 21.56
N ASN A 119 -23.02 -24.12 20.71
CA ASN A 119 -23.19 -25.48 20.26
C ASN A 119 -22.29 -25.86 19.07
N ASP A 120 -21.83 -24.88 18.31
CA ASP A 120 -20.88 -25.14 17.20
C ASP A 120 -19.46 -25.35 17.74
N VAL A 121 -19.16 -26.55 18.13
CA VAL A 121 -17.85 -26.96 18.69
C VAL A 121 -17.04 -27.87 17.74
N ARG A 122 -17.40 -27.91 16.45
CA ARG A 122 -16.79 -28.81 15.45
C ARG A 122 -15.27 -28.73 15.39
N MET A 123 -14.70 -27.55 15.62
CA MET A 123 -13.26 -27.32 15.54
C MET A 123 -12.57 -27.24 16.90
N LYS A 124 -13.32 -27.54 18.02
CA LYS A 124 -12.81 -27.40 19.38
C LYS A 124 -11.52 -28.22 19.60
N ALA A 125 -11.53 -29.47 19.19
CA ALA A 125 -10.38 -30.38 19.40
C ALA A 125 -9.09 -29.89 18.73
N GLN A 126 -9.19 -29.14 17.64
CA GLN A 126 -8.04 -28.67 16.86
C GLN A 126 -7.58 -27.27 17.28
N PHE A 127 -8.52 -26.34 17.58
CA PHE A 127 -8.15 -24.93 17.76
C PHE A 127 -8.33 -24.39 19.17
N TYR A 128 -9.20 -25.02 20.02
CA TYR A 128 -9.41 -24.56 21.40
C TYR A 128 -9.77 -25.71 22.36
N PRO A 129 -8.87 -26.77 22.40
CA PRO A 129 -9.18 -27.99 23.16
C PRO A 129 -9.44 -27.71 24.65
N ASP A 130 -8.64 -26.80 25.23
CA ASP A 130 -8.64 -26.50 26.65
C ASP A 130 -9.48 -25.27 27.03
N VAL A 131 -10.11 -24.60 26.05
CA VAL A 131 -10.91 -23.40 26.27
C VAL A 131 -12.39 -23.68 26.05
N ASP A 132 -13.23 -23.27 27.00
CA ASP A 132 -14.66 -23.30 26.79
C ASP A 132 -15.07 -22.19 25.81
N LYS A 133 -15.85 -22.54 24.79
CA LYS A 133 -16.31 -21.59 23.78
C LYS A 133 -17.00 -20.36 24.37
N ALA A 134 -17.77 -20.54 25.44
CA ALA A 134 -18.42 -19.44 26.17
C ALA A 134 -17.42 -18.46 26.80
N MET A 135 -16.16 -18.86 26.95
CA MET A 135 -15.12 -18.03 27.56
C MET A 135 -14.27 -17.27 26.55
N LEU A 136 -14.40 -17.53 25.24
CA LEU A 136 -13.54 -16.95 24.20
C LEU A 136 -13.48 -15.42 24.21
N PHE A 137 -14.61 -14.75 24.49
CA PHE A 137 -14.64 -13.29 24.65
C PHE A 137 -13.94 -12.82 25.93
N LYS A 138 -14.19 -13.51 27.04
CA LYS A 138 -13.65 -13.14 28.36
C LYS A 138 -12.14 -13.33 28.42
N GLU A 139 -11.64 -14.37 27.76
CA GLU A 139 -10.22 -14.69 27.68
C GLU A 139 -9.49 -13.93 26.55
N GLY A 140 -10.22 -13.12 25.77
CA GLY A 140 -9.63 -12.24 24.78
C GLY A 140 -9.32 -12.86 23.42
N TYR A 141 -9.65 -14.15 23.20
CA TYR A 141 -9.41 -14.81 21.91
C TYR A 141 -10.33 -14.28 20.79
N ILE A 142 -11.55 -13.87 21.13
CA ILE A 142 -12.46 -13.21 20.18
C ILE A 142 -12.79 -11.82 20.70
N ALA A 143 -12.68 -10.82 19.84
CA ALA A 143 -12.97 -9.43 20.14
C ALA A 143 -14.01 -8.85 19.18
N GLY A 144 -14.75 -7.85 19.62
CA GLY A 144 -15.74 -7.14 18.80
C GLY A 144 -15.14 -6.26 17.71
N ARG A 145 -13.83 -5.97 17.78
CA ARG A 145 -13.02 -5.25 16.79
C ARG A 145 -11.65 -5.87 16.68
N SER A 146 -11.06 -5.82 15.48
CA SER A 146 -9.73 -6.38 15.23
C SER A 146 -8.77 -5.32 14.68
N GLY A 147 -7.53 -5.37 15.13
CA GLY A 147 -6.43 -4.60 14.55
C GLY A 147 -6.22 -4.85 13.06
N HIS A 148 -6.48 -6.08 12.61
CA HIS A 148 -6.39 -6.47 11.20
C HIS A 148 -7.27 -5.61 10.28
N SER A 149 -8.44 -5.18 10.75
CA SER A 149 -9.35 -4.33 9.96
C SER A 149 -8.80 -2.92 9.67
N ARG A 150 -7.66 -2.54 10.29
CA ARG A 150 -6.92 -1.32 10.00
C ARG A 150 -5.84 -1.48 8.93
N GLY A 151 -5.58 -2.72 8.48
CA GLY A 151 -4.69 -3.04 7.36
C GLY A 151 -3.20 -3.10 7.68
N SER A 152 -2.78 -3.00 8.95
CA SER A 152 -1.36 -2.99 9.31
C SER A 152 -0.99 -4.06 10.35
N VAL A 153 -1.81 -5.11 10.43
CA VAL A 153 -1.57 -6.31 11.23
C VAL A 153 -1.38 -7.49 10.30
N LEU A 154 -0.48 -8.39 10.67
CA LEU A 154 -0.10 -9.57 9.89
C LEU A 154 0.02 -10.76 10.83
N ASP A 155 -0.58 -11.88 10.43
CA ASP A 155 -0.38 -13.20 11.04
C ASP A 155 0.48 -14.04 10.11
N LEU A 156 1.66 -14.47 10.58
CA LEU A 156 2.66 -15.09 9.71
C LEU A 156 3.59 -16.03 10.46
N THR A 157 4.31 -16.84 9.67
CA THR A 157 5.35 -17.77 10.16
C THR A 157 6.57 -17.75 9.23
N LEU A 158 7.57 -18.54 9.61
CA LEU A 158 8.79 -18.78 8.84
C LEU A 158 8.67 -20.08 8.04
N VAL A 159 9.25 -20.06 6.85
CA VAL A 159 9.49 -21.25 6.04
C VAL A 159 10.99 -21.35 5.72
N ASP A 160 11.50 -22.55 5.61
CA ASP A 160 12.81 -22.83 5.03
C ASP A 160 12.65 -23.38 3.61
N SER A 161 13.72 -23.93 3.04
CA SER A 161 13.69 -24.53 1.70
C SER A 161 12.84 -25.80 1.59
N LYS A 162 12.37 -26.36 2.70
CA LYS A 162 11.67 -27.64 2.76
C LYS A 162 10.27 -27.51 3.35
N ASN A 163 10.11 -26.77 4.46
CA ASN A 163 8.87 -26.80 5.24
C ASN A 163 8.61 -25.48 5.97
N GLU A 164 7.40 -25.36 6.52
CA GLU A 164 7.08 -24.42 7.58
C GLU A 164 7.85 -24.80 8.86
N LEU A 165 8.41 -23.83 9.56
CA LEU A 165 9.13 -24.09 10.80
C LEU A 165 8.16 -24.42 11.92
N ASP A 166 8.53 -25.41 12.72
CA ASP A 166 7.76 -25.79 13.91
C ASP A 166 7.86 -24.70 14.99
N MET A 167 6.74 -24.06 15.26
CA MET A 167 6.59 -23.00 16.26
C MET A 167 6.05 -23.51 17.61
N GLY A 168 5.83 -24.84 17.76
CA GLY A 168 5.35 -25.47 19.00
C GLY A 168 3.84 -25.41 19.21
N SER A 169 3.11 -24.63 18.41
CA SER A 169 1.66 -24.69 18.27
C SER A 169 1.25 -24.24 16.87
N PRO A 170 0.15 -24.77 16.32
CA PRO A 170 -0.37 -24.27 15.04
C PRO A 170 -0.90 -22.85 15.17
N PHE A 171 -1.05 -22.19 14.02
CA PHE A 171 -1.77 -20.92 13.90
C PHE A 171 -3.22 -21.05 14.41
N ASP A 172 -3.73 -20.02 15.07
CA ASP A 172 -5.08 -19.94 15.66
C ASP A 172 -5.38 -20.97 16.78
N LEU A 173 -4.38 -21.62 17.35
CA LEU A 173 -4.61 -22.42 18.56
C LEU A 173 -4.82 -21.49 19.76
N PHE A 174 -6.05 -21.41 20.27
CA PHE A 174 -6.39 -20.64 21.46
C PHE A 174 -5.93 -21.40 22.72
N GLY A 175 -4.85 -20.93 23.33
CA GLY A 175 -4.26 -21.56 24.49
C GLY A 175 -2.91 -20.98 24.86
N LYS A 176 -2.50 -21.17 26.11
CA LYS A 176 -1.25 -20.61 26.65
C LYS A 176 0.01 -21.04 25.91
N ILE A 177 -0.03 -22.20 25.23
CA ILE A 177 1.09 -22.67 24.42
C ILE A 177 1.37 -21.76 23.21
N SER A 178 0.39 -21.00 22.76
CA SER A 178 0.54 -20.02 21.67
C SER A 178 1.16 -18.69 22.12
N HIS A 179 1.24 -18.44 23.42
CA HIS A 179 1.82 -17.21 23.96
C HIS A 179 3.32 -17.11 23.70
N HIS A 180 3.83 -15.90 23.52
CA HIS A 180 5.27 -15.67 23.58
C HIS A 180 5.81 -16.05 24.96
N GLY A 181 6.90 -16.83 24.99
CA GLY A 181 7.48 -17.30 26.25
C GLY A 181 6.69 -18.47 26.90
N ALA A 182 5.82 -19.15 26.15
CA ALA A 182 5.08 -20.31 26.64
C ALA A 182 6.01 -21.37 27.23
N SER A 183 5.62 -21.93 28.36
CA SER A 183 6.21 -23.15 28.90
C SER A 183 5.67 -24.37 28.11
N GLY A 184 6.46 -25.40 27.93
CA GLY A 184 6.00 -26.61 27.23
C GLY A 184 6.33 -26.68 25.74
N ILE A 185 7.00 -25.67 25.18
CA ILE A 185 7.63 -25.72 23.86
C ILE A 185 9.11 -26.11 23.99
N THR A 186 9.66 -26.79 22.99
CA THR A 186 11.08 -27.16 22.94
C THR A 186 11.99 -25.95 22.75
N PRO A 187 13.29 -26.03 23.09
CA PRO A 187 14.27 -24.98 22.81
C PRO A 187 14.35 -24.63 21.32
N ALA A 188 14.17 -25.56 20.38
CA ALA A 188 14.17 -25.32 18.96
C ALA A 188 12.94 -24.50 18.53
N GLN A 189 11.75 -24.82 19.02
CA GLN A 189 10.52 -24.06 18.77
C GLN A 189 10.61 -22.63 19.35
N ALA A 190 11.15 -22.48 20.54
CA ALA A 190 11.41 -21.17 21.15
C ALA A 190 12.40 -20.34 20.31
N ALA A 191 13.46 -20.97 19.77
CA ALA A 191 14.42 -20.33 18.88
C ALA A 191 13.75 -19.88 17.55
N ASN A 192 12.90 -20.69 16.94
CA ASN A 192 12.14 -20.33 15.74
C ASN A 192 11.25 -19.11 15.97
N ARG A 193 10.49 -19.09 17.09
CA ARG A 193 9.68 -17.91 17.47
C ARG A 193 10.56 -16.68 17.73
N ALA A 194 11.75 -16.84 18.31
CA ALA A 194 12.67 -15.73 18.56
C ALA A 194 13.17 -15.12 17.25
N VAL A 195 13.55 -15.94 16.26
CA VAL A 195 13.98 -15.49 14.93
C VAL A 195 12.89 -14.63 14.26
N LEU A 196 11.64 -15.10 14.27
CA LEU A 196 10.52 -14.34 13.70
C LEU A 196 10.31 -13.04 14.46
N ARG A 197 10.20 -13.10 15.79
CA ARG A 197 9.96 -11.93 16.64
C ARG A 197 11.04 -10.86 16.45
N GLU A 198 12.31 -11.23 16.51
CA GLU A 198 13.42 -10.29 16.40
C GLU A 198 13.45 -9.63 15.03
N ALA A 199 13.21 -10.38 13.95
CA ALA A 199 13.14 -9.85 12.60
C ALA A 199 11.98 -8.83 12.45
N MET A 200 10.80 -9.16 12.98
CA MET A 200 9.61 -8.28 12.93
C MET A 200 9.83 -7.01 13.78
N GLU A 201 10.29 -7.15 15.03
CA GLU A 201 10.51 -6.03 15.94
C GLU A 201 11.59 -5.08 15.43
N ALA A 202 12.65 -5.59 14.81
CA ALA A 202 13.71 -4.80 14.19
C ALA A 202 13.22 -3.92 13.03
N ARG A 203 12.07 -4.25 12.43
CA ARG A 203 11.46 -3.54 11.30
C ARG A 203 10.16 -2.79 11.69
N GLY A 204 10.00 -2.47 12.98
CA GLY A 204 8.95 -1.60 13.47
C GLY A 204 7.62 -2.27 13.77
N PHE A 205 7.56 -3.58 13.81
CA PHE A 205 6.38 -4.28 14.29
C PHE A 205 6.39 -4.46 15.82
N ARG A 206 5.21 -4.67 16.37
CA ARG A 206 4.99 -5.08 17.77
C ARG A 206 4.25 -6.40 17.76
N ARG A 207 4.72 -7.35 18.55
CA ARG A 207 4.01 -8.63 18.78
C ARG A 207 2.79 -8.43 19.68
N LEU A 208 1.82 -9.31 19.57
CA LEU A 208 0.82 -9.59 20.61
C LEU A 208 1.39 -10.65 21.58
N GLY A 209 1.21 -10.47 22.88
CA GLY A 209 1.78 -11.37 23.89
C GLY A 209 1.22 -12.79 23.82
N GLU A 210 -0.06 -12.90 23.51
CA GLU A 210 -0.87 -14.10 23.52
C GLU A 210 -0.77 -14.95 22.23
N GLU A 211 -0.15 -14.41 21.16
CA GLU A 211 -0.13 -15.03 19.83
C GLU A 211 1.25 -14.89 19.19
N TRP A 212 1.98 -15.99 19.01
CA TRP A 212 3.35 -15.96 18.47
C TRP A 212 3.41 -15.49 17.00
N TRP A 213 2.32 -15.62 16.25
CA TRP A 213 2.21 -15.25 14.83
C TRP A 213 1.81 -13.80 14.57
N HIS A 214 1.21 -13.10 15.57
CA HIS A 214 0.52 -11.84 15.41
C HIS A 214 1.43 -10.63 15.63
N TYR A 215 1.55 -9.79 14.59
CA TYR A 215 2.40 -8.60 14.59
C TYR A 215 1.68 -7.40 13.99
N ARG A 216 1.73 -6.27 14.70
CA ARG A 216 1.17 -4.98 14.27
C ARG A 216 2.28 -3.98 13.99
N LEU A 217 2.21 -3.23 12.86
CA LEU A 217 3.10 -2.10 12.61
C LEU A 217 2.90 -1.01 13.68
N LYS A 218 3.99 -0.46 14.25
CA LYS A 218 3.92 0.56 15.33
C LYS A 218 3.28 1.84 14.83
N ASP A 219 3.75 2.32 13.69
CA ASP A 219 3.33 3.58 13.06
C ASP A 219 2.36 3.27 11.91
N GLU A 220 1.20 2.68 12.25
CA GLU A 220 0.17 2.34 11.26
C GLU A 220 -0.49 3.60 10.70
N PRO A 221 -0.75 3.66 9.37
CA PRO A 221 -1.32 4.85 8.73
C PRO A 221 -2.78 5.11 9.11
N TYR A 222 -3.49 4.07 9.55
CA TYR A 222 -4.93 4.12 9.86
C TYR A 222 -5.23 3.67 11.30
N PRO A 223 -4.72 4.35 12.35
CA PRO A 223 -4.79 3.85 13.72
C PRO A 223 -6.21 3.76 14.30
N THR A 224 -7.18 4.46 13.69
CA THR A 224 -8.57 4.53 14.16
C THR A 224 -9.60 4.14 13.11
N THR A 225 -9.18 3.86 11.87
CA THR A 225 -10.07 3.53 10.75
C THR A 225 -10.16 2.02 10.58
N PHE A 226 -11.36 1.47 10.64
CA PHE A 226 -11.66 0.07 10.43
C PHE A 226 -12.34 -0.09 9.07
N PHE A 227 -11.75 -0.89 8.20
CA PHE A 227 -12.22 -1.07 6.83
C PHE A 227 -13.08 -2.32 6.69
N ASP A 228 -13.99 -2.33 5.70
CA ASP A 228 -14.89 -3.45 5.42
C ASP A 228 -14.99 -3.78 3.91
N PHE A 229 -13.90 -3.58 3.15
CA PHE A 229 -13.85 -4.06 1.76
C PHE A 229 -13.49 -5.55 1.73
N PRO A 230 -14.01 -6.34 0.74
CA PRO A 230 -13.71 -7.77 0.67
C PRO A 230 -12.25 -8.03 0.28
N VAL A 231 -11.70 -9.15 0.75
CA VAL A 231 -10.41 -9.69 0.27
C VAL A 231 -10.69 -10.50 -0.99
N ARG A 232 -10.30 -9.98 -2.15
CA ARG A 232 -10.56 -10.60 -3.46
C ARG A 232 -9.36 -10.47 -4.40
N ASN A 233 -9.38 -11.15 -5.51
CA ASN A 233 -8.38 -11.00 -6.56
C ASN A 233 -8.36 -9.57 -7.13
N PRO A 234 -7.25 -9.14 -7.78
CA PRO A 234 -7.22 -7.90 -8.54
C PRO A 234 -8.41 -7.83 -9.51
N VAL A 235 -9.10 -6.69 -9.51
CA VAL A 235 -10.29 -6.49 -10.34
C VAL A 235 -9.86 -5.93 -11.69
N PRO A 236 -10.34 -6.50 -12.81
CA PRO A 236 -10.15 -5.91 -14.13
C PRO A 236 -10.65 -4.47 -14.17
N VAL A 237 -9.89 -3.58 -14.80
CA VAL A 237 -10.37 -2.21 -15.05
C VAL A 237 -11.56 -2.22 -16.02
N SER A 238 -12.36 -1.15 -16.02
CA SER A 238 -13.45 -0.96 -16.99
C SER A 238 -12.92 -0.99 -18.44
N ASP A 239 -13.78 -1.31 -19.40
CA ASP A 239 -13.40 -1.30 -20.82
C ASP A 239 -12.90 0.08 -21.28
N SER A 240 -13.49 1.14 -20.80
CA SER A 240 -13.07 2.52 -21.07
C SER A 240 -11.64 2.75 -20.57
N MET A 241 -11.35 2.40 -19.30
CA MET A 241 -10.02 2.50 -18.72
C MET A 241 -9.02 1.60 -19.46
N ARG A 242 -9.41 0.36 -19.81
CA ARG A 242 -8.57 -0.56 -20.58
C ARG A 242 -8.14 0.05 -21.91
N GLN A 243 -9.08 0.61 -22.68
CA GLN A 243 -8.79 1.26 -23.96
C GLN A 243 -7.82 2.44 -23.79
N THR A 244 -8.02 3.23 -22.73
CA THR A 244 -7.15 4.36 -22.45
C THR A 244 -5.73 3.90 -22.04
N LEU A 245 -5.61 2.87 -21.21
CA LEU A 245 -4.31 2.29 -20.86
C LEU A 245 -3.58 1.74 -22.08
N GLU A 246 -4.27 0.96 -22.93
CA GLU A 246 -3.67 0.40 -24.16
C GLU A 246 -3.18 1.46 -25.13
N LYS A 247 -3.91 2.56 -25.28
CA LYS A 247 -3.50 3.71 -26.11
C LYS A 247 -2.15 4.30 -25.68
N HIS A 248 -1.85 4.28 -24.37
CA HIS A 248 -0.63 4.87 -23.82
C HIS A 248 0.45 3.85 -23.46
N ALA A 249 0.12 2.56 -23.42
CA ALA A 249 1.04 1.51 -22.98
C ALA A 249 2.23 1.30 -23.94
N GLY A 250 2.03 1.41 -25.26
CA GLY A 250 3.13 1.17 -26.22
C GLY A 250 3.79 -0.20 -26.05
N GLY A 251 3.00 -1.24 -25.65
CA GLY A 251 3.47 -2.60 -25.38
C GLY A 251 3.91 -2.85 -23.92
N ALA A 252 3.96 -1.85 -23.06
CA ALA A 252 4.27 -2.03 -21.65
C ALA A 252 3.16 -2.82 -20.91
N THR A 253 3.57 -3.62 -19.94
CA THR A 253 2.66 -4.35 -19.03
C THR A 253 2.49 -3.66 -17.69
N ARG A 254 3.21 -2.57 -17.43
CA ARG A 254 3.11 -1.76 -16.21
C ARG A 254 2.99 -0.28 -16.55
N MET A 255 2.08 0.39 -15.89
CA MET A 255 1.84 1.81 -16.11
C MET A 255 1.57 2.53 -14.80
N ILE A 256 2.17 3.71 -14.65
CA ILE A 256 1.88 4.64 -13.56
C ILE A 256 1.15 5.83 -14.17
N VAL A 257 -0.05 6.13 -13.67
CA VAL A 257 -0.85 7.28 -14.08
C VAL A 257 -0.85 8.29 -12.95
N VAL A 258 -0.44 9.52 -13.25
CA VAL A 258 -0.37 10.63 -12.30
C VAL A 258 -1.33 11.72 -12.78
N THR A 259 -2.33 12.01 -11.97
CA THR A 259 -3.33 13.05 -12.24
C THR A 259 -3.37 14.08 -11.11
N GLU A 260 -4.06 15.20 -11.34
CA GLU A 260 -4.47 16.06 -10.23
C GLU A 260 -5.41 15.25 -9.30
N ALA A 261 -5.28 15.46 -7.99
CA ALA A 261 -6.16 14.80 -7.02
C ALA A 261 -7.48 15.57 -6.91
N ASP A 262 -8.59 14.86 -7.04
CA ASP A 262 -9.93 15.41 -6.87
C ASP A 262 -10.17 15.89 -5.42
N GLY A 263 -11.09 16.86 -5.25
CA GLY A 263 -11.55 17.29 -3.92
C GLY A 263 -10.55 18.14 -3.11
N THR A 264 -9.45 18.58 -3.70
CA THR A 264 -8.40 19.36 -2.99
C THR A 264 -8.72 20.87 -2.88
N GLY A 265 -9.95 21.28 -3.16
CA GLY A 265 -10.35 22.71 -3.08
C GLY A 265 -9.56 23.62 -4.03
N GLY A 266 -9.19 23.11 -5.21
CA GLY A 266 -8.44 23.86 -6.23
C GLY A 266 -6.93 23.92 -6.03
N LYS A 267 -6.37 23.10 -5.15
CA LYS A 267 -4.90 22.97 -4.97
C LYS A 267 -4.30 22.15 -6.12
N LYS A 268 -3.87 22.83 -7.18
CA LYS A 268 -3.28 22.26 -8.42
C LYS A 268 -1.97 21.48 -8.22
N ASN A 269 -1.46 21.37 -7.00
CA ASN A 269 -0.20 20.72 -6.67
C ASN A 269 -0.35 19.40 -5.90
N ARG A 270 -1.58 18.89 -5.75
CA ARG A 270 -1.84 17.55 -5.20
C ARG A 270 -2.03 16.57 -6.34
N ALA A 271 -1.41 15.42 -6.20
CA ALA A 271 -1.48 14.33 -7.18
C ALA A 271 -2.19 13.11 -6.62
N LEU A 272 -2.82 12.36 -7.50
CA LEU A 272 -3.21 10.98 -7.29
C LEU A 272 -2.40 10.11 -8.26
N LEU A 273 -1.64 9.19 -7.71
CA LEU A 273 -0.88 8.22 -8.49
C LEU A 273 -1.59 6.87 -8.46
N ARG A 274 -1.70 6.22 -9.61
CA ARG A 274 -2.27 4.88 -9.77
C ARG A 274 -1.29 4.00 -10.54
N ALA A 275 -0.94 2.84 -9.98
CA ALA A 275 -0.11 1.82 -10.62
C ALA A 275 -1.00 0.72 -11.18
N TYR A 276 -0.92 0.48 -12.48
CA TYR A 276 -1.66 -0.57 -13.20
C TYR A 276 -0.68 -1.61 -13.73
N ALA A 277 -1.06 -2.89 -13.61
CA ALA A 277 -0.33 -3.98 -14.23
C ALA A 277 -1.26 -4.83 -15.11
N LYS A 278 -0.68 -5.36 -16.19
CA LYS A 278 -1.34 -6.27 -17.13
C LYS A 278 -0.79 -7.67 -16.91
N ALA A 279 -1.64 -8.57 -16.41
CA ALA A 279 -1.34 -9.98 -16.25
C ALA A 279 -2.33 -10.80 -17.10
N ASP A 280 -1.84 -11.78 -17.84
CA ASP A 280 -2.67 -12.61 -18.74
C ASP A 280 -3.58 -11.80 -19.68
N GLY A 281 -3.08 -10.65 -20.15
CA GLY A 281 -3.81 -9.75 -21.03
C GLY A 281 -4.79 -8.80 -20.33
N VAL A 282 -4.95 -8.89 -19.01
CA VAL A 282 -5.94 -8.13 -18.22
C VAL A 282 -5.27 -7.04 -17.39
N TRP A 283 -5.67 -5.79 -17.60
CA TRP A 283 -5.24 -4.66 -16.77
C TRP A 283 -6.01 -4.62 -15.45
N SER A 284 -5.29 -4.41 -14.35
CA SER A 284 -5.85 -4.19 -13.02
C SER A 284 -5.07 -3.12 -12.26
N LEU A 285 -5.75 -2.39 -11.38
CA LEU A 285 -5.11 -1.50 -10.42
C LEU A 285 -4.36 -2.34 -9.37
N ARG A 286 -3.11 -1.99 -9.10
CA ARG A 286 -2.28 -2.67 -8.10
C ARG A 286 -2.06 -1.82 -6.85
N PHE A 287 -2.00 -0.50 -7.04
CA PHE A 287 -1.78 0.45 -5.96
C PHE A 287 -2.26 1.85 -6.35
N SER A 288 -2.75 2.61 -5.38
CA SER A 288 -2.96 4.04 -5.54
C SER A 288 -2.58 4.81 -4.28
N THR A 289 -2.06 6.03 -4.47
CA THR A 289 -1.60 6.88 -3.37
C THR A 289 -1.69 8.35 -3.73
N ASP A 290 -1.81 9.18 -2.69
CA ASP A 290 -1.67 10.63 -2.84
C ASP A 290 -0.20 11.03 -3.02
N GLY A 291 0.02 12.16 -3.69
CA GLY A 291 1.34 12.71 -3.91
C GLY A 291 1.33 14.23 -4.06
N TRP A 292 2.48 14.76 -4.47
CA TRP A 292 2.69 16.16 -4.75
C TRP A 292 3.20 16.33 -6.18
N LEU A 293 2.79 17.44 -6.81
CA LEU A 293 3.29 17.92 -8.09
C LEU A 293 4.16 19.16 -7.89
N GLY A 294 4.70 19.65 -8.99
CA GLY A 294 5.31 20.98 -9.06
C GLY A 294 4.36 22.06 -8.54
N LYS A 295 4.91 23.06 -7.84
CA LYS A 295 4.14 24.17 -7.24
C LYS A 295 3.22 24.90 -8.23
N SER A 296 3.54 24.84 -9.53
CA SER A 296 2.76 25.44 -10.63
C SER A 296 1.81 24.45 -11.32
N GLY A 297 1.61 23.23 -10.77
CA GLY A 297 0.76 22.17 -11.35
C GLY A 297 1.35 21.58 -12.63
N PHE A 298 0.48 21.02 -13.48
CA PHE A 298 0.88 20.48 -14.78
C PHE A 298 1.04 21.56 -15.86
N LYS A 299 2.00 21.37 -16.79
CA LYS A 299 2.22 22.27 -17.90
C LYS A 299 2.71 21.54 -19.14
N LYS A 300 2.09 21.80 -20.31
CA LYS A 300 2.47 21.21 -21.58
C LYS A 300 3.81 21.80 -22.09
N ASP A 301 3.93 23.13 -22.07
CA ASP A 301 5.14 23.84 -22.48
C ASP A 301 6.01 24.18 -21.27
N LYS A 302 6.54 23.13 -20.63
CA LYS A 302 7.44 23.28 -19.48
C LYS A 302 8.72 24.01 -19.89
N ARG A 303 9.24 24.82 -18.95
CA ARG A 303 10.52 25.54 -19.08
C ARG A 303 11.36 25.34 -17.82
N GLU A 304 12.65 25.52 -17.94
CA GLU A 304 13.55 25.48 -16.77
C GLU A 304 13.11 26.50 -15.71
N GLY A 305 13.07 26.10 -14.44
CA GLY A 305 12.75 26.96 -13.31
C GLY A 305 11.24 27.34 -13.16
N ASP A 306 10.32 26.88 -14.03
CA ASP A 306 8.90 27.27 -13.98
C ASP A 306 8.07 26.64 -12.85
N GLY A 307 8.65 25.69 -12.13
CA GLY A 307 8.01 25.02 -11.00
C GLY A 307 6.86 24.10 -11.38
N ALA A 308 6.69 23.73 -12.67
CA ALA A 308 5.60 22.91 -13.16
C ALA A 308 6.05 21.47 -13.44
N THR A 309 5.14 20.52 -13.29
CA THR A 309 5.29 19.14 -13.73
C THR A 309 4.93 19.04 -15.21
N PRO A 310 5.76 18.44 -16.09
CA PRO A 310 5.44 18.29 -17.50
C PRO A 310 4.25 17.37 -17.72
N THR A 311 3.51 17.54 -18.83
CA THR A 311 2.52 16.57 -19.28
C THR A 311 3.07 15.68 -20.39
N GLY A 312 2.63 14.44 -20.44
CA GLY A 312 3.02 13.49 -21.49
C GLY A 312 3.08 12.05 -21.01
N VAL A 313 3.62 11.18 -21.88
CA VAL A 313 3.88 9.78 -21.58
C VAL A 313 5.40 9.56 -21.67
N PHE A 314 5.97 9.05 -20.60
CA PHE A 314 7.42 8.88 -20.45
C PHE A 314 7.75 7.47 -19.99
N THR A 315 9.03 7.11 -20.05
CA THR A 315 9.63 5.94 -19.39
C THR A 315 10.46 6.39 -18.20
N PHE A 316 11.04 5.43 -17.51
CA PHE A 316 11.99 5.70 -16.44
C PHE A 316 13.42 5.44 -16.93
N GLY A 317 14.34 6.22 -16.40
CA GLY A 317 15.75 6.07 -16.62
C GLY A 317 16.44 5.46 -15.39
N ARG A 318 17.41 6.18 -14.85
CA ARG A 318 18.19 5.78 -13.67
C ARG A 318 17.34 5.77 -12.41
N THR A 319 17.55 4.76 -11.53
CA THR A 319 17.10 4.82 -10.13
C THR A 319 18.29 5.05 -9.20
N PHE A 320 18.10 5.83 -8.15
CA PHE A 320 19.17 6.20 -7.25
C PHE A 320 18.65 6.66 -5.87
N GLY A 321 19.56 6.92 -4.93
CA GLY A 321 19.18 7.51 -3.64
C GLY A 321 20.32 7.56 -2.63
N ASN A 322 20.09 8.28 -1.53
CA ASN A 322 21.01 8.38 -0.40
C ASN A 322 21.03 7.10 0.47
N ALA A 323 19.95 6.32 0.43
CA ALA A 323 19.84 5.05 1.15
C ALA A 323 20.29 3.86 0.28
N ASP A 324 20.45 2.70 0.89
CA ASP A 324 20.71 1.45 0.18
C ASP A 324 19.51 1.04 -0.66
N ASN A 325 19.76 0.27 -1.73
CA ASN A 325 18.71 -0.22 -2.62
C ASN A 325 17.58 -0.94 -1.85
N PRO A 326 16.33 -0.44 -1.92
CA PRO A 326 15.20 -1.05 -1.23
C PRO A 326 14.60 -2.26 -1.98
N GLY A 327 15.21 -2.69 -3.07
CA GLY A 327 14.71 -3.72 -3.99
C GLY A 327 14.13 -3.12 -5.28
N ALA A 328 14.81 -2.12 -5.84
CA ALA A 328 14.50 -1.57 -7.16
C ALA A 328 14.74 -2.63 -8.24
N LEU A 329 13.83 -2.72 -9.23
CA LEU A 329 13.97 -3.62 -10.38
C LEU A 329 14.91 -3.05 -11.45
N LEU A 330 14.97 -1.72 -11.59
CA LEU A 330 15.98 -1.05 -12.42
C LEU A 330 17.32 -0.95 -11.68
N PRO A 331 18.45 -0.82 -12.42
CA PRO A 331 19.75 -0.56 -11.80
C PRO A 331 19.72 0.64 -10.87
N TYR A 332 20.17 0.44 -9.63
CA TYR A 332 20.14 1.43 -8.58
C TYR A 332 21.53 1.93 -8.24
N THR A 333 21.70 3.25 -8.18
CA THR A 333 22.98 3.91 -7.81
C THR A 333 22.83 4.59 -6.46
N LYS A 334 23.70 4.27 -5.50
CA LYS A 334 23.81 5.06 -4.26
C LYS A 334 24.51 6.38 -4.56
N ILE A 335 23.93 7.50 -4.13
CA ILE A 335 24.47 8.84 -4.35
C ILE A 335 25.83 8.98 -3.66
N ALA A 336 26.83 9.48 -4.39
CA ALA A 336 28.12 9.88 -3.87
C ALA A 336 28.20 11.41 -3.68
N PRO A 337 29.11 11.93 -2.82
CA PRO A 337 29.18 13.36 -2.50
C PRO A 337 29.41 14.30 -3.69
N SER A 338 30.04 13.80 -4.75
CA SER A 338 30.32 14.59 -5.98
C SER A 338 29.26 14.42 -7.07
N ASP A 339 28.20 13.62 -6.84
CA ASP A 339 27.17 13.41 -7.84
C ASP A 339 26.24 14.63 -7.94
N VAL A 340 26.04 15.09 -9.17
CA VAL A 340 25.20 16.22 -9.51
C VAL A 340 24.26 15.88 -10.66
N TRP A 341 23.15 16.61 -10.75
CA TRP A 341 22.31 16.65 -11.95
C TRP A 341 22.40 18.06 -12.55
N VAL A 342 22.91 18.17 -13.78
CA VAL A 342 23.19 19.48 -14.38
C VAL A 342 21.87 20.12 -14.87
N ASP A 343 21.57 21.30 -14.39
CA ASP A 343 20.36 22.09 -14.72
C ASP A 343 20.69 23.40 -15.48
N ASP A 344 21.96 23.62 -15.83
CA ASP A 344 22.41 24.76 -16.63
C ASP A 344 22.13 24.52 -18.13
N PRO A 345 21.19 25.30 -18.76
CA PRO A 345 20.87 25.12 -20.17
C PRO A 345 22.01 25.43 -21.13
N ALA A 346 23.07 26.12 -20.68
CA ALA A 346 24.27 26.43 -21.51
C ALA A 346 25.27 25.27 -21.54
N SER A 347 25.17 24.31 -20.61
CA SER A 347 26.08 23.18 -20.49
C SER A 347 25.79 22.09 -21.54
N LYS A 348 26.82 21.45 -22.06
CA LYS A 348 26.71 20.23 -22.86
C LYS A 348 26.17 19.04 -22.05
N PHE A 349 26.22 19.12 -20.71
CA PHE A 349 25.71 18.12 -19.78
C PHE A 349 24.27 18.43 -19.28
N TYR A 350 23.63 19.45 -19.84
CA TYR A 350 22.26 19.82 -19.43
C TYR A 350 21.33 18.59 -19.35
N ASN A 351 20.56 18.50 -18.25
CA ASN A 351 19.64 17.41 -17.93
C ASN A 351 20.30 16.02 -17.85
N GLN A 352 21.54 15.96 -17.38
CA GLN A 352 22.30 14.72 -17.23
C GLN A 352 22.91 14.61 -15.84
N TRP A 353 23.12 13.36 -15.41
CA TRP A 353 23.93 13.03 -14.23
C TRP A 353 25.41 13.25 -14.56
N ALA A 354 26.11 13.99 -13.71
CA ALA A 354 27.54 14.24 -13.84
C ALA A 354 28.24 14.18 -12.47
N ARG A 355 29.51 14.41 -12.43
CA ARG A 355 30.29 14.57 -11.20
C ARG A 355 30.80 16.00 -11.11
N ALA A 356 30.63 16.63 -9.92
CA ALA A 356 31.08 17.99 -9.70
C ALA A 356 32.61 18.19 -9.89
N ASP A 357 33.37 17.11 -9.73
CA ASP A 357 34.83 17.06 -9.95
C ASP A 357 35.23 16.58 -11.34
N ALA A 358 34.32 16.55 -12.30
CA ALA A 358 34.64 16.17 -13.68
C ALA A 358 35.59 17.19 -14.33
N PRO A 359 36.68 16.75 -15.01
CA PRO A 359 37.69 17.66 -15.58
C PRO A 359 37.14 18.53 -16.73
N ASP A 360 36.06 18.12 -17.34
CA ASP A 360 35.40 18.80 -18.47
C ASP A 360 34.06 19.45 -18.06
N ALA A 361 33.84 19.69 -16.75
CA ALA A 361 32.72 20.42 -16.24
C ALA A 361 32.63 21.82 -16.84
N ASP A 362 31.47 22.14 -17.46
CA ASP A 362 31.24 23.40 -18.17
C ASP A 362 29.98 24.13 -17.69
N TRP A 363 29.32 23.63 -16.62
CA TRP A 363 28.08 24.20 -16.07
C TRP A 363 28.36 25.21 -14.96
N SER A 364 27.46 26.20 -14.85
CA SER A 364 27.42 27.20 -13.78
C SER A 364 26.39 26.83 -12.68
N SER A 365 25.47 25.88 -12.98
CA SER A 365 24.42 25.44 -12.06
C SER A 365 24.20 23.92 -12.17
N ALA A 366 24.05 23.24 -11.03
CA ALA A 366 23.70 21.83 -10.96
C ALA A 366 23.12 21.50 -9.57
N GLU A 367 22.13 20.61 -9.51
CA GLU A 367 21.65 20.04 -8.25
C GLU A 367 22.69 19.09 -7.66
N ARG A 368 23.25 19.42 -6.48
CA ARG A 368 24.05 18.46 -5.71
C ARG A 368 23.13 17.43 -5.06
N LEU A 369 23.13 16.21 -5.57
CA LEU A 369 22.13 15.20 -5.21
C LEU A 369 22.18 14.82 -3.73
N VAL A 370 23.35 14.87 -3.09
CA VAL A 370 23.53 14.57 -1.66
C VAL A 370 22.82 15.58 -0.74
N ASP A 371 22.59 16.80 -1.20
CA ASP A 371 22.01 17.88 -0.37
C ASP A 371 20.50 17.69 -0.14
N TYR A 372 19.83 16.81 -0.93
CA TYR A 372 18.42 16.49 -0.82
C TYR A 372 18.15 15.24 0.03
N GLY A 373 18.75 15.15 1.22
CA GLY A 373 18.83 13.96 2.05
C GLY A 373 17.54 13.14 2.17
N LYS A 374 16.41 13.74 2.63
CA LYS A 374 15.11 13.05 2.77
C LYS A 374 14.44 12.83 1.41
N GLN A 375 14.41 13.85 0.57
CA GLN A 375 13.72 13.79 -0.72
C GLN A 375 14.36 12.78 -1.66
N TYR A 376 15.69 12.74 -1.69
CA TYR A 376 16.45 11.81 -2.53
C TYR A 376 16.90 10.56 -1.76
N LYS A 377 16.18 10.19 -0.69
CA LYS A 377 16.35 8.88 -0.05
C LYS A 377 16.17 7.77 -1.09
N TYR A 378 15.14 7.92 -1.94
CA TYR A 378 14.80 7.02 -3.05
C TYR A 378 14.27 7.83 -4.22
N VAL A 379 14.77 7.60 -5.43
CA VAL A 379 14.46 8.37 -6.63
C VAL A 379 14.35 7.45 -7.85
N ALA A 380 13.44 7.76 -8.75
CA ALA A 380 13.38 7.24 -10.12
C ALA A 380 13.36 8.43 -11.09
N ALA A 381 14.36 8.55 -11.94
CA ALA A 381 14.40 9.60 -12.96
C ALA A 381 13.40 9.29 -14.07
N ILE A 382 12.58 10.28 -14.42
CA ILE A 382 11.63 10.22 -15.53
C ILE A 382 12.36 10.71 -16.80
N ASN A 383 12.25 9.95 -17.88
CA ASN A 383 12.87 10.30 -19.17
C ASN A 383 12.14 11.44 -19.87
N TYR A 384 12.05 12.58 -19.16
CA TYR A 384 11.57 13.84 -19.70
C TYR A 384 12.75 14.63 -20.27
N ASN A 385 12.60 15.19 -21.47
CA ASN A 385 13.64 16.01 -22.16
C ASN A 385 14.99 15.30 -22.24
N THR A 386 14.99 14.00 -22.60
CA THR A 386 16.22 13.19 -22.65
C THR A 386 16.64 12.79 -24.08
N THR A 387 15.71 12.75 -25.04
CA THR A 387 16.00 12.28 -26.40
C THR A 387 15.08 12.94 -27.43
N PRO A 388 15.52 14.00 -28.13
CA PRO A 388 16.74 14.75 -27.86
C PRO A 388 16.62 15.65 -26.63
N ILE A 389 17.73 15.98 -26.00
CA ILE A 389 17.78 17.01 -24.96
C ILE A 389 17.63 18.39 -25.63
N VAL A 390 16.68 19.21 -25.17
CA VAL A 390 16.46 20.56 -25.64
C VAL A 390 16.74 21.55 -24.50
N PRO A 391 17.79 22.40 -24.63
CA PRO A 391 18.13 23.36 -23.59
C PRO A 391 16.94 24.26 -23.19
N GLY A 392 16.77 24.48 -21.89
CA GLY A 392 15.73 25.34 -21.33
C GLY A 392 14.31 24.75 -21.29
N LYS A 393 14.10 23.52 -21.77
CA LYS A 393 12.81 22.83 -21.69
C LYS A 393 12.53 22.16 -20.33
N GLY A 394 13.47 22.24 -19.40
CA GLY A 394 13.39 21.68 -18.07
C GLY A 394 14.26 20.45 -17.90
N SER A 395 14.76 20.27 -16.70
CA SER A 395 15.69 19.22 -16.28
C SER A 395 15.21 18.57 -14.97
N ALA A 396 15.88 17.50 -14.52
CA ALA A 396 15.73 16.88 -13.20
C ALA A 396 14.27 16.56 -12.82
N ILE A 397 13.50 15.94 -13.73
CA ILE A 397 12.14 15.51 -13.42
C ILE A 397 12.15 14.09 -12.86
N PHE A 398 11.86 13.97 -11.57
CA PHE A 398 11.95 12.73 -10.81
C PHE A 398 10.64 12.34 -10.14
N LEU A 399 10.49 11.05 -9.88
CA LEU A 399 9.58 10.52 -8.85
C LEU A 399 10.45 10.27 -7.60
N HIS A 400 10.11 10.89 -6.45
CA HIS A 400 10.95 10.83 -5.25
C HIS A 400 10.15 10.88 -3.94
N VAL A 401 10.82 10.80 -2.79
CA VAL A 401 10.18 10.87 -1.47
C VAL A 401 9.71 12.30 -1.16
N ALA A 402 8.48 12.44 -0.67
CA ALA A 402 7.89 13.73 -0.35
C ALA A 402 8.49 14.38 0.90
N SER A 403 8.67 15.70 0.84
CA SER A 403 8.99 16.54 2.01
C SER A 403 7.75 17.05 2.75
N GLY A 404 6.55 16.85 2.19
CA GLY A 404 5.29 17.40 2.69
C GLY A 404 4.84 18.67 1.99
N ASN A 405 5.59 19.13 0.97
CA ASN A 405 5.34 20.34 0.19
C ASN A 405 5.34 20.05 -1.31
N PRO A 406 4.75 20.94 -2.13
CA PRO A 406 4.89 20.92 -3.58
C PRO A 406 6.36 20.95 -4.02
N THR A 407 6.65 20.36 -5.17
CA THR A 407 8.00 20.27 -5.73
C THR A 407 8.34 21.45 -6.67
N ALA A 408 9.56 21.44 -7.20
CA ALA A 408 9.98 22.36 -8.27
C ALA A 408 9.59 21.87 -9.68
N GLY A 409 8.93 20.70 -9.79
CA GLY A 409 8.51 20.09 -11.06
C GLY A 409 8.41 18.57 -11.01
N CYS A 410 9.07 17.95 -10.04
CA CYS A 410 9.03 16.52 -9.78
C CYS A 410 7.66 16.03 -9.30
N ILE A 411 7.51 14.72 -9.19
CA ILE A 411 6.40 14.05 -8.50
C ILE A 411 6.94 13.47 -7.19
N ALA A 412 6.25 13.71 -6.06
CA ALA A 412 6.70 13.21 -4.77
C ALA A 412 5.60 12.43 -4.05
N VAL A 413 5.98 11.32 -3.41
CA VAL A 413 5.09 10.40 -2.70
C VAL A 413 5.65 10.02 -1.33
N SER A 414 4.87 9.33 -0.48
CA SER A 414 5.39 8.80 0.78
C SER A 414 6.58 7.86 0.56
N GLU A 415 7.43 7.71 1.57
CA GLU A 415 8.59 6.80 1.48
C GLU A 415 8.16 5.36 1.15
N ALA A 416 7.10 4.88 1.80
CA ALA A 416 6.59 3.54 1.54
C ALA A 416 6.09 3.38 0.10
N ALA A 417 5.34 4.37 -0.41
CA ALA A 417 4.91 4.39 -1.80
C ALA A 417 6.11 4.42 -2.78
N MET A 418 7.16 5.17 -2.44
CA MET A 418 8.36 5.21 -3.29
C MET A 418 9.07 3.86 -3.34
N VAL A 419 9.16 3.14 -2.22
CA VAL A 419 9.72 1.77 -2.18
C VAL A 419 8.86 0.80 -3.00
N PHE A 420 7.52 0.93 -2.92
CA PHE A 420 6.61 0.19 -3.81
C PHE A 420 6.93 0.49 -5.29
N PHE A 421 6.98 1.76 -5.68
CA PHE A 421 7.23 2.14 -7.08
C PHE A 421 8.58 1.66 -7.58
N LEU A 422 9.65 1.71 -6.78
CA LEU A 422 10.96 1.16 -7.19
C LEU A 422 10.92 -0.35 -7.45
N GLY A 423 10.10 -1.10 -6.70
CA GLY A 423 9.83 -2.52 -6.94
C GLY A 423 8.83 -2.80 -8.06
N PHE A 424 8.14 -1.77 -8.54
CA PHE A 424 7.14 -1.86 -9.60
C PHE A 424 7.69 -1.41 -10.98
N ILE A 425 8.64 -0.46 -11.00
CA ILE A 425 9.17 0.14 -12.22
C ILE A 425 10.17 -0.81 -12.89
N GLU A 426 9.83 -1.27 -14.08
CA GLU A 426 10.68 -2.02 -15.02
C GLU A 426 11.11 -1.14 -16.20
N LYS A 427 12.00 -1.67 -17.04
CA LYS A 427 12.55 -0.94 -18.19
C LYS A 427 11.50 -0.32 -19.10
N ASP A 428 10.41 -1.06 -19.35
CA ASP A 428 9.35 -0.65 -20.27
C ASP A 428 8.14 0.02 -19.58
N THR A 429 8.20 0.14 -18.24
CA THR A 429 7.13 0.82 -17.48
C THR A 429 6.90 2.23 -18.01
N ARG A 430 5.64 2.57 -18.30
CA ARG A 430 5.22 3.92 -18.71
C ARG A 430 4.71 4.70 -17.52
N ILE A 431 5.01 6.01 -17.53
CA ILE A 431 4.37 6.97 -16.65
C ILE A 431 3.63 8.00 -17.50
N VAL A 432 2.33 8.16 -17.20
CA VAL A 432 1.47 9.18 -17.80
C VAL A 432 1.34 10.33 -16.81
N LEU A 433 1.69 11.52 -17.23
CA LEU A 433 1.59 12.76 -16.47
C LEU A 433 0.53 13.66 -17.14
N ALA A 434 -0.63 13.84 -16.53
CA ALA A 434 -1.73 14.62 -17.09
C ALA A 434 -2.63 15.19 -15.99
N PRO A 435 -3.26 16.36 -16.21
CA PRO A 435 -4.24 16.91 -15.25
C PRO A 435 -5.40 15.95 -14.97
N SER A 436 -5.84 15.23 -15.98
CA SER A 436 -6.89 14.19 -15.91
C SER A 436 -6.51 13.00 -16.79
N PHE A 437 -7.10 11.84 -16.53
CA PHE A 437 -6.91 10.65 -17.35
C PHE A 437 -8.30 10.09 -17.68
N GLU A 438 -8.68 10.18 -18.96
CA GLU A 438 -10.00 9.77 -19.44
C GLU A 438 -10.16 8.25 -19.32
N GLY A 439 -11.32 7.80 -18.86
CA GLY A 439 -11.64 6.38 -18.60
C GLY A 439 -11.51 5.98 -17.13
N GLY A 440 -11.02 6.86 -16.26
CA GLY A 440 -11.08 6.66 -14.82
C GLY A 440 -12.51 6.81 -14.31
N ASP A 441 -13.00 5.82 -13.58
CA ASP A 441 -14.19 5.99 -12.77
C ASP A 441 -13.94 7.17 -11.81
N ARG A 442 -14.82 8.16 -11.86
CA ARG A 442 -14.77 9.37 -11.01
C ARG A 442 -15.19 9.04 -9.61
#